data_743fec63ad17be212a0a0561798ac7b3
#
_entry.id   743fec63ad17be212a0a0561798ac7b3
#
_cell.length_a   1.000
_cell.length_b   1.000
_cell.length_c   1.000
_cell.angle_alpha   90.00
_cell.angle_beta   90.00
_cell.angle_gamma   90.00
#
_symmetry.space_group_name_H-M   'P 1'
#
loop_
_entity.id
_entity.type
_entity.pdbx_description
1 polymer ?
#
loop_
_entity_poly.entity_id
_entity_poly.type
_entity_poly.pdbx_seq_one_letter_code
_entity_poly.pdbx_strand_id
1 'polypeptide(L)'
;PDDIFFFLDNYVCDKDVQTSMPLKIGEYYVPVMTINDFPSFSYPAIFDKLNRTMQEYRWTTRFIPLSRETSLKEADKYQNKFLAKRKSAMTALTENFLGQSIGKENQGALAMASEASQINEDLTMEQYVLGFYTSSLMCWDKKLERAKIKSRKLQQVIRSCGFGVKEETLGNFPAWQGMMA
;
A
#
# COMPACT_ATOMS: atom_id res chain seq x y z
N PRO A 1 28.24 34.09 24.84
CA PRO A 1 26.97 33.81 24.27
C PRO A 1 26.90 32.29 24.07
N ASP A 2 26.12 31.64 24.97
CA ASP A 2 25.95 30.20 24.96
C ASP A 2 25.09 29.88 23.74
N ASP A 3 25.69 29.30 22.72
CA ASP A 3 24.98 28.75 21.57
C ASP A 3 24.11 27.60 22.08
N ILE A 4 22.85 27.88 22.34
CA ILE A 4 21.87 26.86 22.67
C ILE A 4 21.60 26.09 21.39
N PHE A 5 22.24 24.92 21.26
CA PHE A 5 21.94 23.99 20.18
C PHE A 5 20.55 23.42 20.39
N PHE A 6 19.57 23.92 19.67
CA PHE A 6 18.26 23.28 19.58
C PHE A 6 18.36 22.09 18.66
N PHE A 7 18.20 20.89 19.20
CA PHE A 7 18.04 19.71 18.38
C PHE A 7 16.73 19.80 17.58
N LEU A 8 16.77 19.43 16.31
CA LEU A 8 15.64 19.52 15.40
C LEU A 8 14.38 18.77 15.91
N ASP A 9 14.59 17.66 16.60
CA ASP A 9 13.58 16.85 17.28
C ASP A 9 12.82 17.66 18.36
N ASN A 10 13.47 18.52 19.13
CA ASN A 10 12.81 19.41 20.09
C ASN A 10 11.90 20.44 19.41
N TYR A 11 12.18 20.78 18.15
CA TYR A 11 11.40 21.73 17.39
C TYR A 11 10.24 21.06 16.62
N VAL A 12 10.42 19.83 16.18
CA VAL A 12 9.47 19.08 15.34
C VAL A 12 8.53 18.20 16.17
N CYS A 13 8.96 17.71 17.35
CA CYS A 13 8.21 16.77 18.20
C CYS A 13 7.51 17.46 19.39
N ASP A 14 6.94 18.65 19.18
CA ASP A 14 6.27 19.44 20.22
C ASP A 14 4.89 18.90 20.65
N LYS A 15 4.41 17.80 20.05
CA LYS A 15 3.06 17.31 20.34
C LYS A 15 3.03 15.85 20.72
N ASP A 16 2.31 15.55 21.79
CA ASP A 16 2.05 14.17 22.20
C ASP A 16 1.37 13.36 21.10
N VAL A 17 1.91 12.17 20.83
CA VAL A 17 1.31 11.21 19.92
C VAL A 17 0.70 10.08 20.74
N GLN A 18 -0.63 9.96 20.69
CA GLN A 18 -1.37 8.90 21.35
C GLN A 18 -1.77 7.84 20.32
N THR A 19 -1.33 6.60 20.53
CA THR A 19 -1.68 5.46 19.70
C THR A 19 -3.12 5.00 19.97
N SER A 20 -4.07 5.78 19.47
CA SER A 20 -5.51 5.48 19.54
C SER A 20 -6.05 5.16 18.14
N MET A 21 -7.32 4.80 18.03
CA MET A 21 -7.98 4.50 16.75
C MET A 21 -9.10 5.51 16.48
N PRO A 22 -8.86 6.50 15.60
CA PRO A 22 -7.63 6.82 14.89
C PRO A 22 -6.53 7.41 15.79
N LEU A 23 -5.31 7.54 15.26
CA LEU A 23 -4.18 8.19 15.92
C LEU A 23 -4.57 9.59 16.40
N LYS A 24 -4.08 10.00 17.56
CA LYS A 24 -4.29 11.36 18.05
C LYS A 24 -2.94 12.06 18.24
N ILE A 25 -2.79 13.23 17.62
CA ILE A 25 -1.57 14.04 17.66
C ILE A 25 -1.94 15.41 18.23
N GLY A 26 -1.52 15.65 19.46
CA GLY A 26 -1.98 16.83 20.21
C GLY A 26 -3.52 16.85 20.31
N GLU A 27 -4.15 17.86 19.72
CA GLU A 27 -5.62 18.03 19.72
C GLU A 27 -6.32 17.38 18.51
N TYR A 28 -5.57 16.80 17.55
CA TYR A 28 -6.13 16.32 16.29
C TYR A 28 -6.22 14.80 16.26
N TYR A 29 -7.36 14.29 15.80
CA TYR A 29 -7.54 12.92 15.39
C TYR A 29 -7.08 12.79 13.94
N VAL A 30 -6.18 11.82 13.69
CA VAL A 30 -5.48 11.66 12.42
C VAL A 30 -5.71 10.24 11.87
N PRO A 31 -6.81 10.00 11.15
CA PRO A 31 -6.96 8.75 10.39
C PRO A 31 -5.88 8.64 9.32
N VAL A 32 -5.23 7.50 9.26
CA VAL A 32 -4.23 7.15 8.25
C VAL A 32 -4.80 6.06 7.35
N MET A 33 -4.62 6.21 6.06
CA MET A 33 -5.11 5.28 5.04
C MET A 33 -3.95 4.87 4.14
N THR A 34 -3.93 3.60 3.76
CA THR A 34 -2.90 3.06 2.86
C THR A 34 -3.56 2.52 1.61
N ILE A 35 -2.98 2.79 0.45
CA ILE A 35 -3.37 2.19 -0.83
C ILE A 35 -2.77 0.80 -0.87
N ASN A 36 -3.62 -0.20 -1.07
CA ASN A 36 -3.25 -1.62 -1.04
C ASN A 36 -3.63 -2.38 -2.31
N ASP A 37 -4.31 -1.72 -3.24
CA ASP A 37 -4.69 -2.31 -4.51
C ASP A 37 -4.71 -1.25 -5.61
N PHE A 38 -4.40 -1.66 -6.85
CA PHE A 38 -4.21 -0.79 -7.98
C PHE A 38 -5.13 -1.21 -9.13
N PRO A 39 -5.70 -0.26 -9.90
CA PRO A 39 -6.44 -0.59 -11.10
C PRO A 39 -5.49 -1.15 -12.18
N SER A 40 -6.04 -1.89 -13.13
CA SER A 40 -5.29 -2.45 -14.27
C SER A 40 -4.65 -1.37 -15.16
N PHE A 41 -5.17 -0.16 -15.16
CA PHE A 41 -4.55 0.99 -15.78
C PHE A 41 -4.82 2.26 -14.98
N SER A 42 -3.93 3.24 -15.12
CA SER A 42 -4.11 4.57 -14.55
C SER A 42 -3.68 5.64 -15.57
N TYR A 43 -4.09 6.86 -15.35
CA TYR A 43 -3.75 8.00 -16.19
C TYR A 43 -3.25 9.16 -15.32
N PRO A 44 -2.46 10.08 -15.89
CA PRO A 44 -2.02 11.27 -15.16
C PRO A 44 -3.19 12.03 -14.55
N ALA A 45 -3.00 12.59 -13.37
CA ALA A 45 -4.00 13.39 -12.65
C ALA A 45 -5.27 12.64 -12.20
N ILE A 46 -5.25 11.28 -12.16
CA ILE A 46 -6.40 10.49 -11.72
C ILE A 46 -6.89 10.89 -10.32
N PHE A 47 -6.00 11.36 -9.47
CA PHE A 47 -6.30 11.80 -8.11
C PHE A 47 -6.65 13.29 -7.97
N ASP A 48 -6.75 14.06 -9.05
CA ASP A 48 -7.23 15.46 -8.98
C ASP A 48 -8.65 15.58 -8.42
N LYS A 49 -9.41 14.47 -8.49
CA LYS A 49 -10.71 14.37 -7.82
C LYS A 49 -10.61 14.57 -6.29
N LEU A 50 -9.49 14.25 -5.67
CA LEU A 50 -9.27 14.49 -4.23
C LEU A 50 -9.27 15.98 -3.90
N ASN A 51 -8.64 16.80 -4.73
CA ASN A 51 -8.58 18.24 -4.57
C ASN A 51 -9.98 18.89 -4.61
N ARG A 52 -10.91 18.27 -5.35
CA ARG A 52 -12.31 18.72 -5.44
C ARG A 52 -13.12 18.42 -4.18
N THR A 53 -12.62 17.57 -3.28
CA THR A 53 -13.32 17.27 -2.01
C THR A 53 -13.28 18.40 -1.02
N MET A 54 -12.40 19.39 -1.20
CA MET A 54 -12.16 20.48 -0.28
C MET A 54 -11.78 20.00 1.14
N GLN A 55 -11.21 18.79 1.25
CA GLN A 55 -10.72 18.26 2.51
C GLN A 55 -9.21 18.50 2.60
N GLU A 56 -8.76 18.84 3.80
CA GLU A 56 -7.33 18.89 4.10
C GLU A 56 -6.80 17.46 4.25
N TYR A 57 -5.78 17.14 3.48
CA TYR A 57 -5.11 15.85 3.56
C TYR A 57 -3.62 16.00 3.23
N ARG A 58 -2.83 15.02 3.65
CA ARG A 58 -1.45 14.84 3.21
C ARG A 58 -1.34 13.50 2.52
N TRP A 59 -0.73 13.49 1.34
CA TRP A 59 -0.41 12.29 0.58
C TRP A 59 1.09 12.11 0.54
N THR A 60 1.55 10.91 0.83
CA THR A 60 2.98 10.54 0.75
C THR A 60 3.12 9.25 -0.02
N THR A 61 3.97 9.27 -1.02
CA THR A 61 4.36 8.07 -1.76
C THR A 61 5.85 7.85 -1.56
N ARG A 62 6.21 6.62 -1.24
CA ARG A 62 7.60 6.19 -1.10
C ARG A 62 7.84 5.00 -2.02
N PHE A 63 8.95 5.06 -2.73
CA PHE A 63 9.48 3.94 -3.48
C PHE A 63 10.92 3.68 -3.03
N ILE A 64 11.20 2.47 -2.59
CA ILE A 64 12.53 2.04 -2.16
C ILE A 64 13.02 1.04 -3.21
N PRO A 65 13.94 1.44 -4.10
CA PRO A 65 14.47 0.54 -5.12
C PRO A 65 15.27 -0.58 -4.47
N LEU A 66 15.15 -1.77 -5.00
CA LEU A 66 15.91 -2.93 -4.59
C LEU A 66 17.16 -3.07 -5.47
N SER A 67 18.25 -3.61 -4.89
CA SER A 67 19.37 -4.04 -5.68
C SER A 67 18.94 -5.16 -6.64
N ARG A 68 19.65 -5.33 -7.76
CA ARG A 68 19.37 -6.38 -8.74
C ARG A 68 19.30 -7.77 -8.12
N GLU A 69 20.27 -8.10 -7.25
CA GLU A 69 20.29 -9.39 -6.57
C GLU A 69 19.05 -9.60 -5.69
N THR A 70 18.65 -8.58 -4.94
CA THR A 70 17.46 -8.65 -4.09
C THR A 70 16.19 -8.71 -4.93
N SER A 71 16.14 -7.97 -6.04
CA SER A 71 15.02 -8.01 -6.98
C SER A 71 14.79 -9.40 -7.56
N LEU A 72 15.84 -10.07 -8.00
CA LEU A 72 15.75 -11.45 -8.50
C LEU A 72 15.27 -12.41 -7.42
N LYS A 73 15.81 -12.32 -6.20
CA LYS A 73 15.37 -13.17 -5.07
C LYS A 73 13.89 -12.96 -4.73
N GLU A 74 13.41 -11.71 -4.74
CA GLU A 74 12.01 -11.44 -4.47
C GLU A 74 11.11 -11.91 -5.64
N ALA A 75 11.51 -11.73 -6.89
CA ALA A 75 10.78 -12.23 -8.04
C ALA A 75 10.65 -13.76 -8.01
N ASP A 76 11.74 -14.48 -7.74
CA ASP A 76 11.74 -15.96 -7.57
C ASP A 76 10.82 -16.39 -6.43
N LYS A 77 10.84 -15.69 -5.32
CA LYS A 77 9.98 -15.97 -4.17
C LYS A 77 8.49 -15.81 -4.53
N TYR A 78 8.13 -14.77 -5.27
CA TYR A 78 6.76 -14.59 -5.76
C TYR A 78 6.37 -15.68 -6.77
N GLN A 79 7.23 -16.00 -7.72
CA GLN A 79 7.01 -17.07 -8.68
C GLN A 79 6.76 -18.42 -7.97
N ASN A 80 7.62 -18.78 -7.03
CA ASN A 80 7.48 -19.99 -6.23
C ASN A 80 6.19 -20.02 -5.40
N LYS A 81 5.78 -18.87 -4.85
CA LYS A 81 4.52 -18.74 -4.10
C LYS A 81 3.29 -18.99 -4.99
N PHE A 82 3.30 -18.50 -6.24
CA PHE A 82 2.23 -18.77 -7.19
C PHE A 82 2.23 -20.22 -7.68
N LEU A 83 3.41 -20.79 -7.93
CA LEU A 83 3.53 -22.21 -8.29
C LEU A 83 3.09 -23.15 -7.16
N ALA A 84 3.41 -22.81 -5.89
CA ALA A 84 2.96 -23.57 -4.73
C ALA A 84 1.44 -23.52 -4.56
N LYS A 85 0.82 -22.36 -4.75
CA LYS A 85 -0.65 -22.22 -4.75
C LYS A 85 -1.30 -23.04 -5.86
N ARG A 86 -0.69 -23.09 -7.03
CA ARG A 86 -1.13 -23.94 -8.14
C ARG A 86 -1.08 -25.43 -7.79
N LYS A 87 0.02 -25.89 -7.20
CA LYS A 87 0.17 -27.29 -6.77
C LYS A 87 -0.88 -27.66 -5.70
N SER A 88 -1.08 -26.79 -4.71
CA SER A 88 -2.08 -27.01 -3.66
C SER A 88 -3.52 -27.04 -4.23
N ALA A 89 -3.86 -26.15 -5.14
CA ALA A 89 -5.16 -26.16 -5.81
C ALA A 89 -5.34 -27.42 -6.68
N MET A 90 -4.29 -27.85 -7.36
CA MET A 90 -4.31 -29.06 -8.20
C MET A 90 -4.44 -30.33 -7.35
N THR A 91 -3.79 -30.40 -6.18
CA THR A 91 -3.89 -31.54 -5.24
C THR A 91 -5.30 -31.58 -4.62
N ALA A 92 -5.83 -30.45 -4.19
CA ALA A 92 -7.21 -30.37 -3.67
C ALA A 92 -8.26 -30.71 -4.75
N LEU A 93 -7.98 -30.40 -6.01
CA LEU A 93 -8.82 -30.78 -7.16
C LEU A 93 -8.74 -32.27 -7.46
N THR A 94 -7.56 -32.88 -7.40
CA THR A 94 -7.41 -34.34 -7.64
C THR A 94 -8.04 -35.16 -6.53
N GLU A 95 -8.06 -34.70 -5.29
CA GLU A 95 -8.74 -35.35 -4.17
C GLU A 95 -10.27 -35.25 -4.25
N ASN A 96 -10.79 -34.15 -4.83
CA ASN A 96 -12.24 -33.94 -4.99
C ASN A 96 -12.79 -34.33 -6.38
N PHE A 97 -11.95 -34.68 -7.35
CA PHE A 97 -12.35 -34.78 -8.75
C PHE A 97 -12.08 -36.17 -9.35
N LEU A 98 -12.87 -37.13 -8.95
CA LEU A 98 -13.29 -38.21 -9.88
C LEU A 98 -14.56 -37.83 -10.63
N GLY A 99 -14.78 -36.57 -10.93
CA GLY A 99 -15.89 -36.15 -11.78
C GLY A 99 -16.20 -34.65 -11.76
N GLN A 100 -15.73 -33.92 -12.70
CA GLN A 100 -16.23 -32.73 -13.43
C GLN A 100 -15.34 -31.48 -13.48
N SER A 101 -15.06 -31.12 -14.76
CA SER A 101 -14.69 -29.85 -15.41
C SER A 101 -13.71 -28.89 -14.74
N ILE A 102 -12.50 -29.00 -15.17
CA ILE A 102 -11.39 -28.04 -15.06
C ILE A 102 -11.62 -26.91 -16.07
N GLY A 103 -11.88 -25.69 -15.64
CA GLY A 103 -12.18 -24.68 -16.67
C GLY A 103 -11.64 -23.25 -16.49
N LYS A 104 -11.69 -22.62 -15.34
CA LYS A 104 -11.41 -21.16 -15.27
C LYS A 104 -10.38 -20.68 -14.25
N GLU A 105 -10.22 -21.33 -13.11
CA GLU A 105 -9.28 -20.88 -12.06
C GLU A 105 -7.80 -21.16 -12.38
N ASN A 106 -7.54 -22.12 -13.25
CA ASN A 106 -6.19 -22.53 -13.64
C ASN A 106 -5.49 -21.54 -14.62
N GLN A 107 -6.27 -20.75 -15.38
CA GLN A 107 -5.72 -19.80 -16.34
C GLN A 107 -5.10 -18.56 -15.65
N GLY A 108 -5.70 -18.08 -14.56
CA GLY A 108 -5.16 -16.96 -13.79
C GLY A 108 -3.81 -17.27 -13.13
N ALA A 109 -3.66 -18.45 -12.55
CA ALA A 109 -2.40 -18.87 -11.93
C ALA A 109 -1.29 -19.13 -12.99
N LEU A 110 -1.65 -19.61 -14.17
CA LEU A 110 -0.74 -19.75 -15.31
C LEU A 110 -0.30 -18.38 -15.85
N ALA A 111 -1.23 -17.45 -16.01
CA ALA A 111 -0.93 -16.09 -16.44
C ALA A 111 0.00 -15.38 -15.44
N MET A 112 -0.26 -15.48 -14.14
CA MET A 112 0.60 -14.89 -13.09
C MET A 112 1.99 -15.55 -13.05
N ALA A 113 2.09 -16.85 -13.30
CA ALA A 113 3.38 -17.53 -13.36
C ALA A 113 4.19 -17.14 -14.62
N SER A 114 3.54 -16.91 -15.76
CA SER A 114 4.17 -16.43 -16.97
C SER A 114 4.61 -14.97 -16.86
N GLU A 115 3.80 -14.11 -16.24
CA GLU A 115 4.19 -12.73 -15.92
C GLU A 115 5.40 -12.69 -14.99
N ALA A 116 5.43 -13.50 -13.94
CA ALA A 116 6.57 -13.57 -13.03
C ALA A 116 7.85 -14.05 -13.72
N SER A 117 7.73 -14.99 -14.69
CA SER A 117 8.85 -15.45 -15.51
C SER A 117 9.38 -14.34 -16.42
N GLN A 118 8.47 -13.58 -17.04
CA GLN A 118 8.81 -12.45 -17.90
C GLN A 118 9.49 -11.32 -17.12
N ILE A 119 9.01 -11.02 -15.91
CA ILE A 119 9.66 -10.06 -15.01
C ILE A 119 11.09 -10.47 -14.69
N ASN A 120 11.36 -11.77 -14.47
CA ASN A 120 12.72 -12.27 -14.23
C ASN A 120 13.64 -12.07 -15.45
N GLU A 121 13.14 -12.30 -16.66
CA GLU A 121 13.87 -12.03 -17.90
C GLU A 121 14.17 -10.54 -18.07
N ASP A 122 13.17 -9.69 -17.86
CA ASP A 122 13.27 -8.23 -17.98
C ASP A 122 14.22 -7.64 -16.93
N LEU A 123 14.22 -8.16 -15.70
CA LEU A 123 15.17 -7.79 -14.64
C LEU A 123 16.61 -8.22 -15.01
N THR A 124 16.75 -9.36 -15.67
CA THR A 124 18.06 -9.85 -16.14
C THR A 124 18.62 -8.97 -17.24
N MET A 125 17.76 -8.39 -18.08
CA MET A 125 18.10 -7.45 -19.15
C MET A 125 18.22 -5.99 -18.70
N GLU A 126 18.14 -5.71 -17.39
CA GLU A 126 18.23 -4.35 -16.80
C GLU A 126 17.15 -3.36 -17.29
N GLN A 127 16.03 -3.86 -17.78
CA GLN A 127 14.94 -3.03 -18.28
C GLN A 127 14.05 -2.46 -17.17
N TYR A 128 14.00 -3.12 -16.01
CA TYR A 128 13.14 -2.74 -14.89
C TYR A 128 13.88 -2.73 -13.55
N VAL A 129 13.40 -1.90 -12.65
CA VAL A 129 13.84 -1.86 -11.26
C VAL A 129 12.65 -2.21 -10.38
N LEU A 130 12.76 -3.28 -9.60
CA LEU A 130 11.80 -3.60 -8.55
C LEU A 130 12.08 -2.79 -7.30
N GLY A 131 11.03 -2.55 -6.52
CA GLY A 131 11.15 -1.84 -5.26
C GLY A 131 9.94 -2.02 -4.37
N PHE A 132 10.09 -1.63 -3.11
CA PHE A 132 8.97 -1.53 -2.20
C PHE A 132 8.26 -0.19 -2.40
N TYR A 133 6.98 -0.28 -2.75
CA TYR A 133 6.12 0.87 -2.94
C TYR A 133 5.15 1.00 -1.79
N THR A 134 5.05 2.19 -1.23
CA THR A 134 4.05 2.51 -0.22
C THR A 134 3.42 3.85 -0.57
N SER A 135 2.11 3.91 -0.53
CA SER A 135 1.36 5.15 -0.73
C SER A 135 0.34 5.27 0.38
N SER A 136 0.46 6.33 1.15
CA SER A 136 -0.37 6.59 2.31
C SER A 136 -0.95 7.98 2.28
N LEU A 137 -2.14 8.12 2.84
CA LEU A 137 -2.89 9.35 2.95
C LEU A 137 -3.32 9.54 4.39
N MET A 138 -3.24 10.75 4.92
CA MET A 138 -3.83 11.10 6.20
C MET A 138 -4.67 12.37 6.09
N CYS A 139 -5.67 12.49 6.93
CA CYS A 139 -6.42 13.71 7.18
C CYS A 139 -6.52 13.96 8.67
N TRP A 140 -7.00 15.12 9.07
CA TRP A 140 -7.09 15.48 10.49
C TRP A 140 -8.29 16.35 10.79
N ASP A 141 -8.75 16.25 12.03
CA ASP A 141 -9.75 17.16 12.60
C ASP A 141 -9.68 17.10 14.14
N LYS A 142 -10.05 18.20 14.81
CA LYS A 142 -10.13 18.22 16.28
C LYS A 142 -11.28 17.36 16.81
N LYS A 143 -12.31 17.11 16.02
CA LYS A 143 -13.45 16.27 16.38
C LYS A 143 -13.34 14.91 15.72
N LEU A 144 -13.37 13.84 16.50
CA LEU A 144 -13.27 12.45 16.05
C LEU A 144 -14.26 12.13 14.91
N GLU A 145 -15.52 12.53 15.08
CA GLU A 145 -16.54 12.23 14.08
C GLU A 145 -16.30 12.96 12.74
N ARG A 146 -15.78 14.17 12.79
CA ARG A 146 -15.41 14.91 11.58
C ARG A 146 -14.19 14.26 10.90
N ALA A 147 -13.18 13.84 11.66
CA ALA A 147 -12.02 13.13 11.13
C ALA A 147 -12.45 11.84 10.41
N LYS A 148 -13.35 11.07 11.00
CA LYS A 148 -13.92 9.86 10.38
C LYS A 148 -14.70 10.16 9.09
N ILE A 149 -15.48 11.26 9.08
CA ILE A 149 -16.23 11.67 7.88
C ILE A 149 -15.26 12.07 6.76
N LYS A 150 -14.21 12.85 7.08
CA LYS A 150 -13.17 13.23 6.11
C LYS A 150 -12.49 11.99 5.53
N SER A 151 -12.07 11.06 6.40
CA SER A 151 -11.45 9.79 6.00
C SER A 151 -12.34 9.01 5.02
N ARG A 152 -13.61 8.81 5.35
CA ARG A 152 -14.57 8.09 4.48
C ARG A 152 -14.74 8.76 3.12
N LYS A 153 -14.84 10.09 3.07
CA LYS A 153 -14.95 10.84 1.80
C LYS A 153 -13.72 10.63 0.92
N LEU A 154 -12.52 10.74 1.50
CA LEU A 154 -11.27 10.53 0.78
C LEU A 154 -11.16 9.08 0.27
N GLN A 155 -11.48 8.10 1.11
CA GLN A 155 -11.52 6.67 0.70
C GLN A 155 -12.51 6.45 -0.46
N GLN A 156 -13.67 7.06 -0.40
CA GLN A 156 -14.68 6.92 -1.46
C GLN A 156 -14.17 7.44 -2.81
N VAL A 157 -13.49 8.58 -2.79
CA VAL A 157 -12.88 9.13 -4.01
C VAL A 157 -11.78 8.22 -4.55
N ILE A 158 -10.88 7.73 -3.69
CA ILE A 158 -9.81 6.80 -4.09
C ILE A 158 -10.40 5.54 -4.73
N ARG A 159 -11.42 4.95 -4.09
CA ARG A 159 -12.12 3.77 -4.62
C ARG A 159 -12.83 4.06 -5.95
N SER A 160 -13.38 5.28 -6.12
CA SER A 160 -14.00 5.67 -7.39
C SER A 160 -12.99 5.82 -8.54
N CYS A 161 -11.71 5.91 -8.22
CA CYS A 161 -10.61 5.89 -9.18
C CYS A 161 -10.10 4.46 -9.46
N GLY A 162 -10.71 3.43 -8.88
CA GLY A 162 -10.34 2.03 -9.07
C GLY A 162 -9.23 1.52 -8.13
N PHE A 163 -8.79 2.33 -7.17
CA PHE A 163 -7.77 1.92 -6.20
C PHE A 163 -8.40 1.30 -4.96
N GLY A 164 -7.77 0.25 -4.43
CA GLY A 164 -8.06 -0.26 -3.10
C GLY A 164 -7.44 0.63 -2.03
N VAL A 165 -8.20 0.96 -1.00
CA VAL A 165 -7.72 1.76 0.13
C VAL A 165 -8.24 1.17 1.43
N LYS A 166 -7.34 1.09 2.42
CA LYS A 166 -7.62 0.61 3.76
C LYS A 166 -7.29 1.68 4.79
N GLU A 167 -8.20 1.93 5.73
CA GLU A 167 -7.88 2.72 6.91
C GLU A 167 -7.06 1.85 7.88
N GLU A 168 -5.91 2.38 8.29
CA GLU A 168 -5.03 1.69 9.22
C GLU A 168 -5.58 1.82 10.64
N THR A 169 -5.75 0.70 11.31
CA THR A 169 -6.21 0.63 12.70
C THR A 169 -5.03 0.35 13.63
N LEU A 170 -4.63 -0.90 13.76
CA LEU A 170 -3.47 -1.30 14.59
C LEU A 170 -2.13 -0.81 14.01
N GLY A 171 -2.04 -0.71 12.68
CA GLY A 171 -0.87 -0.23 11.95
C GLY A 171 -0.82 1.29 11.74
N ASN A 172 -1.70 2.07 12.37
CA ASN A 172 -1.82 3.50 12.12
C ASN A 172 -0.55 4.29 12.50
N PHE A 173 0.10 3.94 13.62
CA PHE A 173 1.32 4.62 14.05
C PHE A 173 2.52 4.36 13.13
N PRO A 174 2.88 3.10 12.79
CA PRO A 174 3.91 2.83 11.79
C PRO A 174 3.61 3.45 10.41
N ALA A 175 2.35 3.43 9.98
CA ALA A 175 1.96 4.04 8.71
C ALA A 175 2.17 5.58 8.73
N TRP A 176 1.80 6.24 9.82
CA TRP A 176 2.07 7.65 10.02
C TRP A 176 3.55 7.97 10.05
N GLN A 177 4.36 7.20 10.80
CA GLN A 177 5.82 7.37 10.82
C GLN A 177 6.40 7.25 9.41
N GLY A 178 5.96 6.28 8.62
CA GLY A 178 6.36 6.09 7.24
C GLY A 178 6.01 7.28 6.32
N MET A 179 5.08 8.14 6.70
CA MET A 179 4.74 9.36 5.97
C MET A 179 5.61 10.57 6.36
N MET A 180 6.32 10.49 7.50
CA MET A 180 7.16 11.57 8.01
C MET A 180 8.63 11.41 7.63
N ALA A 181 9.05 10.20 7.25
CA ALA A 181 10.43 9.85 6.90
C ALA A 181 10.83 10.34 5.51
#